data_5a300a773e8d0d2972581c0a4e1bf5ef
#
_entry.id   5a300a773e8d0d2972581c0a4e1bf5ef
#
_cell.length_a   1.000
_cell.length_b   1.000
_cell.length_c   1.000
_cell.angle_alpha   90.00
_cell.angle_beta   90.00
_cell.angle_gamma   90.00
#
_symmetry.space_group_name_H-M   'P 1'
#
loop_
_entity.id
_entity.type
_entity.pdbx_description
1 polymer ?
#
loop_
_entity_poly.entity_id
_entity_poly.type
_entity_poly.pdbx_seq_one_letter_code
_entity_poly.pdbx_strand_id
1 'polypeptide(L)'
;MITLKDAQKIVEGCLKKAREEKMNPITIAVLDTRGVLVSSAMEDNSALIRPDIAFAKAWGCVGIGFSSRAIRDLYGAQPEQTHFFNAARAISGNKIAPSPGGIMIKKGDDVIGSVGVSGDLPDRDEICAIAGVEAAGLTYQI
;
A
#
# COMPACT_ATOMS: atom_id res chain seq x y z
N MET A 1 -16.90 2.68 -1.16
CA MET A 1 -15.58 2.69 -1.83
C MET A 1 -14.95 4.07 -1.71
N ILE A 2 -13.64 4.11 -1.73
CA ILE A 2 -12.91 5.39 -1.67
C ILE A 2 -13.29 6.28 -2.85
N THR A 3 -13.39 7.58 -2.61
CA THR A 3 -13.63 8.58 -3.67
C THR A 3 -12.31 9.04 -4.28
N LEU A 4 -12.34 9.55 -5.51
CA LEU A 4 -11.15 10.16 -6.12
C LEU A 4 -10.63 11.32 -5.27
N LYS A 5 -11.52 12.13 -4.72
CA LYS A 5 -11.15 13.28 -3.88
C LYS A 5 -10.34 12.84 -2.65
N ASP A 6 -10.79 11.80 -1.95
CA ASP A 6 -10.06 11.28 -0.79
C ASP A 6 -8.76 10.59 -1.20
N ALA A 7 -8.77 9.84 -2.29
CA ALA A 7 -7.56 9.23 -2.83
C ALA A 7 -6.48 10.27 -3.17
N GLN A 8 -6.86 11.39 -3.78
CA GLN A 8 -5.94 12.49 -4.08
C GLN A 8 -5.37 13.13 -2.80
N LYS A 9 -6.18 13.30 -1.75
CA LYS A 9 -5.70 13.79 -0.45
C LYS A 9 -4.69 12.83 0.18
N ILE A 10 -4.92 11.54 0.07
CA ILE A 10 -3.99 10.52 0.55
C ILE A 10 -2.65 10.64 -0.18
N VAL A 11 -2.69 10.72 -1.52
CA VAL A 11 -1.46 10.89 -2.33
C VAL A 11 -0.70 12.14 -1.91
N GLU A 12 -1.38 13.27 -1.78
CA GLU A 12 -0.76 14.53 -1.35
C GLU A 12 -0.15 14.42 0.05
N GLY A 13 -0.87 13.79 0.99
CA GLY A 13 -0.37 13.58 2.35
C GLY A 13 0.86 12.67 2.39
N CYS A 14 0.90 11.62 1.57
CA CYS A 14 2.09 10.77 1.43
C CYS A 14 3.28 11.55 0.89
N LEU A 15 3.09 12.33 -0.18
CA LEU A 15 4.16 13.14 -0.77
C LEU A 15 4.72 14.15 0.23
N LYS A 16 3.85 14.81 0.97
CA LYS A 16 4.24 15.76 2.02
C LYS A 16 5.08 15.09 3.10
N LYS A 17 4.61 13.96 3.62
CA LYS A 17 5.31 13.21 4.67
C LYS A 17 6.67 12.72 4.19
N ALA A 18 6.76 12.22 2.98
CA ALA A 18 8.02 11.76 2.40
C ALA A 18 9.07 12.89 2.35
N ARG A 19 8.66 14.11 2.00
CA ARG A 19 9.59 15.26 1.93
C ARG A 19 9.94 15.80 3.31
N GLU A 20 9.01 15.78 4.26
CA GLU A 20 9.28 16.13 5.66
C GLU A 20 10.31 15.18 6.29
N GLU A 21 10.22 13.89 6.02
CA GLU A 21 11.10 12.85 6.56
C GLU A 21 12.37 12.64 5.73
N LYS A 22 12.57 13.41 4.67
CA LYS A 22 13.72 13.31 3.76
C LYS A 22 13.90 11.88 3.22
N MET A 23 12.81 11.24 2.87
CA MET A 23 12.82 9.90 2.29
C MET A 23 13.42 9.90 0.89
N ASN A 24 13.90 8.74 0.45
CA ASN A 24 14.17 8.51 -0.97
C ASN A 24 12.89 8.79 -1.78
N PRO A 25 13.01 9.08 -3.09
CA PRO A 25 11.83 9.29 -3.92
C PRO A 25 10.86 8.10 -3.86
N ILE A 26 9.58 8.40 -3.66
CA ILE A 26 8.53 7.40 -3.49
C ILE A 26 7.57 7.36 -4.66
N THR A 27 6.87 6.24 -4.77
CA THR A 27 5.67 6.09 -5.58
C THR A 27 4.52 5.66 -4.67
N ILE A 28 3.33 6.19 -4.93
CA ILE A 28 2.10 5.90 -4.16
C ILE A 28 1.04 5.36 -5.12
N ALA A 29 0.30 4.33 -4.68
CA ALA A 29 -0.86 3.82 -5.38
C ALA A 29 -2.03 3.71 -4.41
N VAL A 30 -3.18 4.31 -4.73
CA VAL A 30 -4.43 4.20 -3.97
C VAL A 30 -5.42 3.40 -4.81
N LEU A 31 -5.92 2.31 -4.24
CA LEU A 31 -6.85 1.39 -4.90
C LEU A 31 -8.21 1.41 -4.18
N ASP A 32 -9.27 1.09 -4.94
CA ASP A 32 -10.58 0.83 -4.36
C ASP A 32 -10.68 -0.64 -3.88
N THR A 33 -11.84 -1.02 -3.35
CA THR A 33 -12.06 -2.38 -2.81
C THR A 33 -12.04 -3.47 -3.87
N ARG A 34 -12.08 -3.13 -5.15
CA ARG A 34 -11.95 -4.07 -6.28
C ARG A 34 -10.49 -4.27 -6.71
N GLY A 35 -9.55 -3.57 -6.05
CA GLY A 35 -8.15 -3.57 -6.46
C GLY A 35 -7.86 -2.71 -7.69
N VAL A 36 -8.76 -1.80 -8.03
CA VAL A 36 -8.61 -0.90 -9.18
C VAL A 36 -7.93 0.40 -8.75
N LEU A 37 -6.94 0.84 -9.52
CA LEU A 37 -6.22 2.07 -9.28
C LEU A 37 -7.16 3.28 -9.40
N VAL A 38 -7.21 4.10 -8.36
CA VAL A 38 -8.00 5.33 -8.31
C VAL A 38 -7.11 6.56 -8.47
N SER A 39 -5.98 6.59 -7.78
CA SER A 39 -5.01 7.70 -7.85
C SER A 39 -3.60 7.20 -7.55
N SER A 40 -2.62 7.80 -8.19
CA SER A 40 -1.21 7.49 -7.96
C SER A 40 -0.33 8.70 -8.24
N ALA A 41 0.89 8.66 -7.71
CA ALA A 41 1.94 9.61 -8.05
C ALA A 41 3.30 8.92 -7.94
N MET A 42 4.18 9.26 -8.87
CA MET A 42 5.56 8.83 -8.87
C MET A 42 6.43 10.08 -8.75
N GLU A 43 7.19 10.19 -7.66
CA GLU A 43 8.14 11.31 -7.53
C GLU A 43 9.25 11.21 -8.56
N ASP A 44 9.80 12.35 -8.94
CA ASP A 44 10.99 12.41 -9.80
C ASP A 44 12.10 11.52 -9.22
N ASN A 45 12.75 10.77 -10.08
CA ASN A 45 13.82 9.84 -9.71
C ASN A 45 13.40 8.62 -8.87
N SER A 46 12.12 8.38 -8.65
CA SER A 46 11.67 7.10 -8.09
C SER A 46 12.04 5.96 -9.06
N ALA A 47 12.54 4.84 -8.53
CA ALA A 47 13.04 3.75 -9.35
C ALA A 47 11.91 3.10 -10.18
N LEU A 48 12.27 2.57 -11.36
CA LEU A 48 11.35 1.97 -12.33
C LEU A 48 10.39 0.93 -11.72
N ILE A 49 10.86 0.13 -10.76
CA ILE A 49 10.04 -0.93 -10.14
C ILE A 49 9.05 -0.41 -9.09
N ARG A 50 9.21 0.83 -8.61
CA ARG A 50 8.42 1.31 -7.48
C ARG A 50 6.92 1.41 -7.73
N PRO A 51 6.44 1.83 -8.92
CA PRO A 51 5.00 1.79 -9.21
C PRO A 51 4.39 0.39 -9.08
N ASP A 52 5.07 -0.63 -9.57
CA ASP A 52 4.58 -2.01 -9.48
C ASP A 52 4.58 -2.53 -8.04
N ILE A 53 5.62 -2.20 -7.25
CA ILE A 53 5.69 -2.59 -5.84
C ILE A 53 4.61 -1.85 -5.03
N ALA A 54 4.44 -0.55 -5.22
CA ALA A 54 3.41 0.23 -4.53
C ALA A 54 2.01 -0.33 -4.81
N PHE A 55 1.72 -0.63 -6.08
CA PHE A 55 0.47 -1.26 -6.48
C PHE A 55 0.29 -2.62 -5.81
N ALA A 56 1.31 -3.49 -5.84
CA ALA A 56 1.24 -4.83 -5.26
C ALA A 56 1.07 -4.80 -3.73
N LYS A 57 1.72 -3.86 -3.03
CA LYS A 57 1.49 -3.64 -1.60
C LYS A 57 0.03 -3.30 -1.31
N ALA A 58 -0.55 -2.38 -2.08
CA ALA A 58 -1.95 -1.99 -1.93
C ALA A 58 -2.91 -3.11 -2.35
N TRP A 59 -2.62 -3.79 -3.47
CA TRP A 59 -3.49 -4.83 -3.99
C TRP A 59 -3.63 -6.02 -3.03
N GLY A 60 -2.53 -6.45 -2.44
CA GLY A 60 -2.53 -7.53 -1.45
C GLY A 60 -3.45 -7.22 -0.26
N CYS A 61 -3.54 -5.96 0.17
CA CYS A 61 -4.41 -5.55 1.26
C CYS A 61 -5.88 -5.88 0.99
N VAL A 62 -6.40 -5.49 -0.16
CA VAL A 62 -7.80 -5.78 -0.53
C VAL A 62 -7.98 -7.19 -1.08
N GLY A 63 -6.96 -7.76 -1.70
CA GLY A 63 -7.01 -9.09 -2.29
C GLY A 63 -6.98 -10.22 -1.25
N ILE A 64 -6.18 -10.06 -0.18
CA ILE A 64 -6.05 -11.07 0.89
C ILE A 64 -6.80 -10.64 2.15
N GLY A 65 -6.90 -9.34 2.41
CA GLY A 65 -7.60 -8.81 3.59
C GLY A 65 -6.69 -8.46 4.76
N PHE A 66 -5.39 -8.30 4.52
CA PHE A 66 -4.41 -7.92 5.53
C PHE A 66 -3.47 -6.83 5.00
N SER A 67 -2.87 -6.04 5.89
CA SER A 67 -1.80 -5.13 5.47
C SER A 67 -0.63 -5.91 4.86
N SER A 68 0.20 -5.24 4.06
CA SER A 68 1.36 -5.91 3.47
C SER A 68 2.39 -6.34 4.52
N ARG A 69 2.43 -5.67 5.68
CA ARG A 69 3.18 -6.13 6.87
C ARG A 69 2.63 -7.46 7.38
N ALA A 70 1.32 -7.53 7.60
CA ALA A 70 0.67 -8.75 8.09
C ALA A 70 0.81 -9.91 7.10
N ILE A 71 0.72 -9.64 5.80
CA ILE A 71 0.96 -10.66 4.76
C ILE A 71 2.37 -11.23 4.88
N ARG A 72 3.39 -10.38 5.07
CA ARG A 72 4.76 -10.84 5.32
C ARG A 72 4.83 -11.75 6.55
N ASP A 73 4.28 -11.29 7.66
CA ASP A 73 4.42 -11.97 8.95
C ASP A 73 3.62 -13.27 9.02
N LEU A 74 2.42 -13.30 8.43
CA LEU A 74 1.52 -14.47 8.46
C LEU A 74 1.89 -15.52 7.41
N TYR A 75 2.40 -15.11 6.26
CA TYR A 75 2.64 -15.99 5.11
C TYR A 75 4.08 -15.97 4.64
N GLY A 76 4.61 -14.82 4.28
CA GLY A 76 5.91 -14.70 3.64
C GLY A 76 7.09 -15.14 4.52
N ALA A 77 7.00 -14.93 5.82
CA ALA A 77 8.05 -15.28 6.78
C ALA A 77 7.86 -16.67 7.41
N GLN A 78 6.78 -17.38 7.09
CA GLN A 78 6.45 -18.69 7.68
C GLN A 78 6.76 -19.81 6.68
N PRO A 79 7.78 -20.65 6.94
CA PRO A 79 8.17 -21.72 6.01
C PRO A 79 7.01 -22.67 5.65
N GLU A 80 6.12 -22.99 6.61
CA GLU A 80 4.96 -23.85 6.41
C GLU A 80 3.88 -23.22 5.52
N GLN A 81 3.92 -21.90 5.30
CA GLN A 81 2.98 -21.17 4.44
C GLN A 81 3.51 -20.94 3.02
N THR A 82 4.70 -21.46 2.70
CA THR A 82 5.36 -21.21 1.41
C THR A 82 4.50 -21.64 0.23
N HIS A 83 3.87 -22.82 0.31
CA HIS A 83 3.03 -23.31 -0.78
C HIS A 83 1.81 -22.43 -1.02
N PHE A 84 1.13 -22.02 0.04
CA PHE A 84 -0.01 -21.11 -0.07
C PHE A 84 0.41 -19.77 -0.65
N PHE A 85 1.48 -19.20 -0.11
CA PHE A 85 1.97 -17.89 -0.55
C PHE A 85 2.38 -17.90 -2.03
N ASN A 86 3.09 -18.92 -2.47
CA ASN A 86 3.48 -19.07 -3.88
C ASN A 86 2.25 -19.24 -4.79
N ALA A 87 1.26 -20.02 -4.35
CA ALA A 87 0.00 -20.18 -5.09
C ALA A 87 -0.75 -18.84 -5.19
N ALA A 88 -0.88 -18.11 -4.10
CA ALA A 88 -1.55 -16.81 -4.08
C ALA A 88 -0.85 -15.80 -5.00
N ARG A 89 0.47 -15.77 -5.03
CA ARG A 89 1.24 -14.94 -5.96
C ARG A 89 0.96 -15.29 -7.40
N ALA A 90 1.00 -16.58 -7.75
CA ALA A 90 0.74 -17.04 -9.11
C ALA A 90 -0.71 -16.75 -9.53
N ILE A 91 -1.68 -17.09 -8.69
CA ILE A 91 -3.11 -16.87 -8.96
C ILE A 91 -3.42 -15.38 -9.17
N SER A 92 -2.80 -14.51 -8.39
CA SER A 92 -3.00 -13.07 -8.48
C SER A 92 -2.25 -12.42 -9.65
N GLY A 93 -1.42 -13.12 -10.38
CA GLY A 93 -0.55 -12.55 -11.41
C GLY A 93 0.58 -11.72 -10.81
N ASN A 94 1.15 -12.18 -9.69
CA ASN A 94 2.24 -11.52 -8.95
C ASN A 94 1.86 -10.14 -8.37
N LYS A 95 0.60 -9.94 -8.00
CA LYS A 95 0.12 -8.66 -7.46
C LYS A 95 0.26 -8.54 -5.95
N ILE A 96 1.12 -9.32 -5.32
CA ILE A 96 1.32 -9.32 -3.87
C ILE A 96 2.78 -9.03 -3.57
N ALA A 97 3.03 -8.02 -2.74
CA ALA A 97 4.36 -7.69 -2.23
C ALA A 97 4.35 -7.77 -0.70
N PRO A 98 4.97 -8.81 -0.08
CA PRO A 98 4.92 -9.03 1.37
C PRO A 98 5.96 -8.16 2.09
N SER A 99 5.77 -6.87 2.07
CA SER A 99 6.68 -5.89 2.66
C SER A 99 5.88 -4.70 3.16
N PRO A 100 6.15 -4.17 4.37
CA PRO A 100 5.42 -3.01 4.89
C PRO A 100 5.35 -1.83 3.92
N GLY A 101 4.25 -1.11 3.97
CA GLY A 101 3.98 0.03 3.09
C GLY A 101 2.60 -0.01 2.44
N GLY A 102 1.92 -1.16 2.51
CA GLY A 102 0.52 -1.30 2.09
C GLY A 102 -0.39 -1.42 3.29
N ILE A 103 -1.42 -0.57 3.36
CA ILE A 103 -2.39 -0.57 4.46
C ILE A 103 -3.81 -0.45 3.92
N MET A 104 -4.78 -0.97 4.68
CA MET A 104 -6.19 -0.81 4.36
C MET A 104 -6.68 0.56 4.81
N ILE A 105 -7.47 1.21 3.97
CA ILE A 105 -8.10 2.50 4.26
C ILE A 105 -9.50 2.21 4.79
N LYS A 106 -9.84 2.82 5.94
CA LYS A 106 -11.13 2.62 6.58
C LYS A 106 -11.89 3.94 6.76
N LYS A 107 -13.20 3.83 6.69
CA LYS A 107 -14.13 4.88 7.10
C LYS A 107 -15.12 4.25 8.08
N GLY A 108 -14.99 4.59 9.37
CA GLY A 108 -15.67 3.84 10.42
C GLY A 108 -15.15 2.40 10.44
N ASP A 109 -16.06 1.43 10.43
CA ASP A 109 -15.71 0.01 10.42
C ASP A 109 -15.48 -0.56 9.01
N ASP A 110 -15.82 0.19 7.98
CA ASP A 110 -15.77 -0.27 6.61
C ASP A 110 -14.38 -0.06 5.98
N VAL A 111 -13.85 -1.10 5.35
CA VAL A 111 -12.70 -0.98 4.44
C VAL A 111 -13.21 -0.40 3.12
N ILE A 112 -12.65 0.73 2.72
CA ILE A 112 -13.07 1.44 1.50
C ILE A 112 -12.03 1.40 0.37
N GLY A 113 -10.86 0.87 0.64
CA GLY A 113 -9.77 0.75 -0.32
C GLY A 113 -8.45 0.46 0.38
N SER A 114 -7.37 0.69 -0.32
CA SER A 114 -6.02 0.50 0.21
C SER A 114 -5.05 1.51 -0.42
N VAL A 115 -3.92 1.72 0.26
CA VAL A 115 -2.81 2.52 -0.26
C VAL A 115 -1.51 1.75 -0.09
N GLY A 116 -0.65 1.85 -1.10
CA GLY A 116 0.69 1.30 -1.07
C GLY A 116 1.72 2.37 -1.39
N VAL A 117 2.82 2.36 -0.65
CA VAL A 117 3.97 3.26 -0.82
C VAL A 117 5.23 2.41 -1.01
N SER A 118 6.05 2.81 -1.96
CA SER A 118 7.35 2.17 -2.22
C SER A 118 8.39 3.21 -2.62
N GLY A 119 9.56 3.13 -2.01
CA GLY A 119 10.68 4.03 -2.36
C GLY A 119 11.80 4.07 -1.33
N ASP A 120 11.50 3.87 -0.07
CA ASP A 120 12.46 3.89 1.03
C ASP A 120 12.47 2.52 1.75
N LEU A 121 12.96 2.46 2.97
CA LEU A 121 12.85 1.26 3.80
C LEU A 121 11.36 0.96 4.07
N PRO A 122 10.97 -0.32 4.13
CA PRO A 122 9.57 -0.71 4.26
C PRO A 122 8.84 -0.05 5.43
N ASP A 123 9.46 0.04 6.60
CA ASP A 123 8.84 0.69 7.76
C ASP A 123 8.60 2.19 7.53
N ARG A 124 9.47 2.85 6.79
CA ARG A 124 9.31 4.26 6.44
C ARG A 124 8.22 4.45 5.40
N ASP A 125 8.14 3.56 4.42
CA ASP A 125 7.06 3.55 3.43
C ASP A 125 5.70 3.43 4.13
N GLU A 126 5.59 2.59 5.15
CA GLU A 126 4.35 2.41 5.94
C GLU A 126 3.99 3.68 6.73
N ILE A 127 4.95 4.32 7.38
CA ILE A 127 4.73 5.60 8.09
C ILE A 127 4.18 6.65 7.12
N CYS A 128 4.71 6.68 5.92
CA CYS A 128 4.24 7.57 4.86
C CYS A 128 2.80 7.28 4.45
N ALA A 129 2.46 6.00 4.26
CA ALA A 129 1.10 5.56 3.92
C ALA A 129 0.09 5.97 5.01
N ILE A 130 0.44 5.75 6.29
CA ILE A 130 -0.39 6.14 7.44
C ILE A 130 -0.63 7.65 7.43
N ALA A 131 0.41 8.45 7.25
CA ALA A 131 0.29 9.91 7.21
C ALA A 131 -0.65 10.38 6.10
N GLY A 132 -0.60 9.73 4.94
CA GLY A 132 -1.51 10.04 3.83
C GLY A 132 -2.97 9.78 4.17
N VAL A 133 -3.26 8.62 4.76
CA VAL A 133 -4.64 8.26 5.16
C VAL A 133 -5.17 9.24 6.22
N GLU A 134 -4.37 9.55 7.23
CA GLU A 134 -4.75 10.50 8.28
C GLU A 134 -4.98 11.92 7.72
N ALA A 135 -4.18 12.35 6.75
CA ALA A 135 -4.35 13.64 6.08
C ALA A 135 -5.70 13.77 5.36
N ALA A 136 -6.29 12.66 4.94
CA ALA A 136 -7.61 12.62 4.34
C ALA A 136 -8.76 12.54 5.37
N GLY A 137 -8.43 12.54 6.67
CA GLY A 137 -9.43 12.39 7.74
C GLY A 137 -9.99 10.98 7.87
N LEU A 138 -9.27 9.98 7.35
CA LEU A 138 -9.66 8.58 7.37
C LEU A 138 -8.83 7.79 8.39
N THR A 139 -9.25 6.58 8.67
CA THR A 139 -8.52 5.63 9.52
C THR A 139 -7.94 4.50 8.69
N TYR A 140 -7.13 3.67 9.30
CA TYR A 140 -6.44 2.59 8.60
C TYR A 140 -6.41 1.32 9.44
N GLN A 141 -6.05 0.22 8.80
CA GLN A 141 -5.78 -1.05 9.45
C GLN A 141 -4.45 -1.62 8.96
N ILE A 142 -3.61 -2.01 9.91
CA ILE A 142 -2.36 -2.73 9.71
C ILE A 142 -2.52 -4.18 10.14
#